data_474b2504b3e005a45724d928702396fa
#
_entry.id   474b2504b3e005a45724d928702396fa
#
_cell.length_a   1.000
_cell.length_b   1.000
_cell.length_c   1.000
_cell.angle_alpha   90.00
_cell.angle_beta   90.00
_cell.angle_gamma   90.00
#
_symmetry.space_group_name_H-M   'P 1'
#
loop_
_entity.id
_entity.type
_entity.pdbx_description
1 polymer ?
#
loop_
_entity_poly.entity_id
_entity_poly.type
_entity_poly.pdbx_seq_one_letter_code
_entity_poly.pdbx_strand_id
1 'polypeptide(L)'
;MKRFLYLFFTFLMIWPILLAGWTLPSRGAADPTTWTAVDGLGRTLPDSKAAGTPRKDKYVGMFYWTWHYSNAGNKARNVSEIINAHPEARNDWDHEAWENTGHGTPYFWNEPLFGYYRNLDKYVVRKHAEMLADAGVDVII
;
A
#
# COMPACT_ATOMS: atom_id res chain seq x y z
N MET A 1 -22.28 -9.35 58.14
CA MET A 1 -23.08 -9.82 57.00
C MET A 1 -23.46 -8.70 56.00
N LYS A 2 -23.83 -7.49 56.42
CA LYS A 2 -24.24 -6.40 55.50
C LYS A 2 -23.12 -5.87 54.56
N ARG A 3 -21.86 -5.85 55.01
CA ARG A 3 -20.72 -5.36 54.18
C ARG A 3 -20.33 -6.33 53.04
N PHE A 4 -20.58 -7.62 53.18
CA PHE A 4 -20.29 -8.61 52.16
C PHE A 4 -21.31 -8.55 51.00
N LEU A 5 -22.53 -8.13 51.31
CA LEU A 5 -23.61 -8.02 50.30
C LEU A 5 -23.37 -6.83 49.34
N TYR A 6 -22.80 -5.72 49.84
CA TYR A 6 -22.50 -4.56 48.98
C TYR A 6 -21.33 -4.81 48.02
N LEU A 7 -20.35 -5.59 48.43
CA LEU A 7 -19.24 -5.98 47.53
C LEU A 7 -19.70 -6.92 46.42
N PHE A 8 -20.66 -7.78 46.70
CA PHE A 8 -21.21 -8.70 45.67
C PHE A 8 -22.09 -7.97 44.64
N PHE A 9 -22.84 -6.97 45.09
CA PHE A 9 -23.66 -6.15 44.19
C PHE A 9 -22.84 -5.21 43.31
N THR A 10 -21.75 -4.65 43.81
CA THR A 10 -20.85 -3.81 43.02
C THR A 10 -20.08 -4.62 41.98
N PHE A 11 -19.74 -5.88 42.24
CA PHE A 11 -19.08 -6.75 41.27
C PHE A 11 -20.03 -7.22 40.16
N LEU A 12 -21.31 -7.40 40.47
CA LEU A 12 -22.33 -7.79 39.46
C LEU A 12 -22.73 -6.65 38.52
N MET A 13 -22.55 -5.40 38.94
CA MET A 13 -22.85 -4.23 38.09
C MET A 13 -21.68 -3.83 37.17
N ILE A 14 -20.45 -4.23 37.48
CA ILE A 14 -19.28 -3.89 36.65
C ILE A 14 -19.07 -4.92 35.54
N TRP A 15 -19.55 -6.18 35.73
CA TRP A 15 -19.38 -7.26 34.77
C TRP A 15 -20.07 -7.04 33.40
N PRO A 16 -21.30 -6.52 33.33
CA PRO A 16 -21.95 -6.27 32.05
C PRO A 16 -21.34 -5.10 31.24
N ILE A 17 -20.63 -4.19 31.90
CA ILE A 17 -19.96 -3.07 31.21
C ILE A 17 -18.68 -3.56 30.51
N LEU A 18 -18.01 -4.57 31.03
CA LEU A 18 -16.83 -5.20 30.40
C LEU A 18 -17.19 -6.15 29.26
N LEU A 19 -18.45 -6.63 29.19
CA LEU A 19 -18.94 -7.47 28.10
C LEU A 19 -19.65 -6.68 26.96
N ALA A 20 -19.86 -5.38 27.14
CA ALA A 20 -20.15 -4.50 26.02
C ALA A 20 -18.89 -4.42 25.17
N GLY A 21 -18.64 -5.46 24.40
CA GLY A 21 -17.54 -5.54 23.48
C GLY A 21 -17.50 -4.24 22.69
N TRP A 22 -16.35 -3.61 22.67
CA TRP A 22 -16.06 -2.53 21.74
C TRP A 22 -16.17 -3.13 20.33
N THR A 23 -17.36 -3.17 19.80
CA THR A 23 -17.56 -3.36 18.37
C THR A 23 -17.00 -2.09 17.74
N LEU A 24 -15.73 -2.14 17.40
CA LEU A 24 -15.21 -1.15 16.47
C LEU A 24 -16.17 -1.16 15.28
N PRO A 25 -16.68 0.00 14.87
CA PRO A 25 -17.51 0.04 13.66
C PRO A 25 -16.66 -0.62 12.58
N SER A 26 -17.14 -1.74 12.03
CA SER A 26 -16.57 -2.29 10.82
C SER A 26 -16.66 -1.15 9.82
N ARG A 27 -15.52 -0.54 9.46
CA ARG A 27 -15.47 0.26 8.26
C ARG A 27 -15.98 -0.68 7.18
N GLY A 28 -17.21 -0.45 6.74
CA GLY A 28 -17.72 -1.16 5.58
C GLY A 28 -16.65 -1.04 4.51
N ALA A 29 -16.19 -2.16 3.98
CA ALA A 29 -15.26 -2.12 2.86
C ALA A 29 -15.89 -1.19 1.83
N ALA A 30 -15.12 -0.14 1.44
CA ALA A 30 -15.59 0.75 0.40
C ALA A 30 -15.87 -0.12 -0.82
N ASP A 31 -17.07 0.01 -1.41
CA ASP A 31 -17.37 -0.72 -2.64
C ASP A 31 -16.58 -0.10 -3.79
N PRO A 32 -15.53 -0.74 -4.30
CA PRO A 32 -14.68 -0.16 -5.33
C PRO A 32 -15.44 0.06 -6.64
N THR A 33 -16.58 -0.62 -6.85
CA THR A 33 -17.41 -0.42 -8.04
C THR A 33 -18.07 0.95 -8.10
N THR A 34 -18.09 1.68 -6.98
CA THR A 34 -18.66 3.04 -6.89
C THR A 34 -17.61 4.14 -7.06
N TRP A 35 -16.35 3.77 -7.16
CA TRP A 35 -15.28 4.76 -7.25
C TRP A 35 -15.30 5.48 -8.58
N THR A 36 -15.17 6.79 -8.51
CA THR A 36 -15.00 7.66 -9.67
C THR A 36 -13.64 8.35 -9.54
N ALA A 37 -12.85 8.33 -10.59
CA ALA A 37 -11.55 8.95 -10.60
C ALA A 37 -11.50 10.10 -11.60
N VAL A 38 -10.58 11.05 -11.37
CA VAL A 38 -10.23 12.12 -12.29
C VAL A 38 -8.80 11.86 -12.75
N ASP A 39 -8.57 11.86 -14.05
CA ASP A 39 -7.23 11.66 -14.60
C ASP A 39 -6.36 12.92 -14.49
N GLY A 40 -5.08 12.80 -14.83
CA GLY A 40 -4.12 13.90 -14.77
C GLY A 40 -4.45 15.11 -15.70
N LEU A 41 -5.40 14.96 -16.62
CA LEU A 41 -5.89 16.02 -17.48
C LEU A 41 -7.20 16.63 -16.98
N GLY A 42 -7.68 16.25 -15.81
CA GLY A 42 -8.91 16.72 -15.20
C GLY A 42 -10.19 16.10 -15.78
N ARG A 43 -10.09 15.00 -16.56
CA ARG A 43 -11.24 14.30 -17.10
C ARG A 43 -11.78 13.32 -16.07
N THR A 44 -13.08 13.37 -15.83
CA THR A 44 -13.77 12.40 -14.98
C THR A 44 -13.90 11.07 -15.74
N LEU A 45 -13.39 10.01 -15.14
CA LEU A 45 -13.55 8.65 -15.69
C LEU A 45 -14.99 8.15 -15.53
N PRO A 46 -15.45 7.20 -16.37
CA PRO A 46 -16.78 6.63 -16.23
C PRO A 46 -17.01 6.04 -14.85
N ASP A 47 -18.13 6.38 -14.24
CA ASP A 47 -18.59 5.79 -13.00
C ASP A 47 -19.30 4.44 -13.24
N SER A 48 -19.73 3.78 -12.17
CA SER A 48 -20.44 2.51 -12.26
C SER A 48 -21.78 2.60 -13.02
N LYS A 49 -22.40 3.77 -13.08
CA LYS A 49 -23.63 3.97 -13.85
C LYS A 49 -23.35 3.99 -15.36
N ALA A 50 -22.24 4.58 -15.76
CA ALA A 50 -21.83 4.65 -17.16
C ALA A 50 -21.17 3.36 -17.63
N ALA A 51 -20.34 2.75 -16.78
CA ALA A 51 -19.60 1.51 -17.11
C ALA A 51 -20.44 0.23 -16.96
N GLY A 52 -21.49 0.28 -16.14
CA GLY A 52 -22.29 -0.88 -15.76
C GLY A 52 -21.64 -1.71 -14.64
N THR A 53 -22.26 -2.82 -14.31
CA THR A 53 -21.76 -3.74 -13.30
C THR A 53 -20.63 -4.61 -13.83
N PRO A 54 -19.67 -5.05 -12.99
CA PRO A 54 -18.64 -6.01 -13.36
C PRO A 54 -19.25 -7.27 -13.99
N ARG A 55 -18.67 -7.74 -15.08
CA ARG A 55 -19.13 -8.96 -15.76
C ARG A 55 -18.62 -10.18 -15.00
N LYS A 56 -19.54 -11.07 -14.64
CA LYS A 56 -19.26 -12.26 -13.80
C LYS A 56 -18.24 -13.26 -14.39
N ASP A 57 -18.11 -13.26 -15.71
CA ASP A 57 -17.24 -14.17 -16.47
C ASP A 57 -15.95 -13.54 -16.96
N LYS A 58 -15.62 -12.36 -16.44
CA LYS A 58 -14.40 -11.63 -16.78
C LYS A 58 -13.59 -11.31 -15.53
N TYR A 59 -12.27 -11.39 -15.69
CA TYR A 59 -11.31 -11.10 -14.64
C TYR A 59 -10.38 -9.98 -15.08
N VAL A 60 -10.01 -9.11 -14.16
CA VAL A 60 -9.00 -8.07 -14.35
C VAL A 60 -7.67 -8.62 -13.86
N GLY A 61 -6.75 -8.88 -14.77
CA GLY A 61 -5.39 -9.27 -14.46
C GLY A 61 -4.44 -8.09 -14.56
N MET A 62 -3.51 -7.98 -13.64
CA MET A 62 -2.48 -6.96 -13.65
C MET A 62 -1.09 -7.59 -13.48
N PHE A 63 -0.14 -7.14 -14.30
CA PHE A 63 1.25 -7.46 -14.09
C PHE A 63 1.78 -6.63 -12.91
N TYR A 64 2.27 -7.31 -11.86
CA TYR A 64 2.77 -6.66 -10.65
C TYR A 64 4.26 -6.89 -10.51
N TRP A 65 5.04 -5.83 -10.73
CA TRP A 65 6.49 -5.88 -10.71
C TRP A 65 7.04 -5.72 -9.28
N THR A 66 7.75 -6.73 -8.79
CA THR A 66 8.26 -6.77 -7.41
C THR A 66 9.79 -6.66 -7.31
N TRP A 67 10.48 -6.25 -8.34
CA TRP A 67 11.94 -6.23 -8.38
C TRP A 67 12.54 -5.01 -7.66
N HIS A 68 12.14 -4.81 -6.42
CA HIS A 68 12.63 -3.75 -5.55
C HIS A 68 13.60 -4.32 -4.52
N TYR A 69 14.77 -4.72 -4.97
CA TYR A 69 15.84 -5.20 -4.09
C TYR A 69 17.16 -4.51 -4.46
N SER A 70 18.05 -4.38 -3.48
CA SER A 70 19.41 -3.90 -3.69
C SER A 70 20.38 -4.94 -3.15
N ASN A 71 21.26 -5.40 -4.01
CA ASN A 71 22.35 -6.28 -3.60
C ASN A 71 23.45 -5.50 -2.87
N ALA A 72 23.52 -4.19 -3.04
CA ALA A 72 24.51 -3.32 -2.44
C ALA A 72 24.01 -2.72 -1.12
N GLY A 73 24.06 -3.50 -0.04
CA GLY A 73 23.88 -2.97 1.31
C GLY A 73 22.51 -2.37 1.64
N ASN A 74 21.46 -2.70 0.91
CA ASN A 74 20.08 -2.26 1.16
C ASN A 74 19.76 -0.77 0.89
N LYS A 75 20.64 -0.04 0.24
CA LYS A 75 20.40 1.35 -0.13
C LYS A 75 19.74 1.43 -1.50
N ALA A 76 18.57 2.05 -1.58
CA ALA A 76 17.99 2.45 -2.88
C ALA A 76 18.86 3.56 -3.49
N ARG A 77 19.07 3.49 -4.80
CA ARG A 77 19.84 4.49 -5.55
C ARG A 77 18.90 5.35 -6.35
N ASN A 78 18.71 6.56 -5.87
CA ASN A 78 17.83 7.53 -6.50
C ASN A 78 18.60 8.26 -7.61
N VAL A 79 18.21 8.01 -8.85
CA VAL A 79 18.82 8.67 -10.04
C VAL A 79 18.73 10.18 -9.93
N SER A 80 17.63 10.72 -9.44
CA SER A 80 17.45 12.17 -9.32
C SER A 80 18.44 12.79 -8.33
N GLU A 81 18.71 12.12 -7.22
CA GLU A 81 19.71 12.59 -6.24
C GLU A 81 21.13 12.57 -6.83
N ILE A 82 21.46 11.48 -7.54
CA ILE A 82 22.78 11.35 -8.19
C ILE A 82 22.99 12.47 -9.22
N ILE A 83 22.01 12.67 -10.12
CA ILE A 83 22.13 13.69 -11.18
C ILE A 83 22.10 15.12 -10.62
N ASN A 84 21.35 15.36 -9.55
CA ASN A 84 21.32 16.67 -8.90
C ASN A 84 22.67 17.01 -8.22
N ALA A 85 23.30 16.00 -7.62
CA ALA A 85 24.63 16.17 -7.01
C ALA A 85 25.77 16.20 -8.04
N HIS A 86 25.60 15.46 -9.14
CA HIS A 86 26.59 15.25 -10.21
C HIS A 86 25.94 15.37 -11.60
N PRO A 87 25.64 16.61 -12.07
CA PRO A 87 24.97 16.83 -13.36
C PRO A 87 25.72 16.24 -14.55
N GLU A 88 27.05 16.17 -14.47
CA GLU A 88 27.94 15.59 -15.46
C GLU A 88 27.72 14.09 -15.65
N ALA A 89 27.29 13.37 -14.62
CA ALA A 89 27.00 11.94 -14.67
C ALA A 89 25.79 11.58 -15.55
N ARG A 90 24.96 12.57 -15.93
CA ARG A 90 23.72 12.33 -16.70
C ARG A 90 23.99 11.60 -18.02
N ASN A 91 25.09 11.92 -18.69
CA ASN A 91 25.44 11.37 -20.01
C ASN A 91 26.68 10.47 -19.95
N ASP A 92 27.16 10.18 -18.77
CA ASP A 92 28.35 9.37 -18.53
C ASP A 92 28.02 8.25 -17.53
N TRP A 93 27.76 7.05 -18.04
CA TRP A 93 27.42 5.88 -17.22
C TRP A 93 28.62 5.26 -16.51
N ASP A 94 29.83 5.67 -16.88
CA ASP A 94 31.08 5.24 -16.23
C ASP A 94 31.50 6.20 -15.11
N HIS A 95 30.75 7.29 -14.92
CA HIS A 95 31.01 8.27 -13.87
C HIS A 95 30.94 7.62 -12.48
N GLU A 96 31.89 7.95 -11.61
CA GLU A 96 32.02 7.36 -10.27
C GLU A 96 30.77 7.54 -9.39
N ALA A 97 29.99 8.60 -9.59
CA ALA A 97 28.76 8.88 -8.85
C ALA A 97 27.71 7.78 -8.99
N TRP A 98 27.76 6.99 -10.06
CA TRP A 98 26.86 5.84 -10.22
C TRP A 98 27.23 4.68 -9.30
N GLU A 99 28.41 4.70 -8.67
CA GLU A 99 28.90 3.59 -7.83
C GLU A 99 28.62 2.23 -8.50
N ASN A 100 28.98 2.11 -9.77
CA ASN A 100 28.66 0.94 -10.56
C ASN A 100 29.40 -0.30 -10.02
N THR A 101 28.74 -1.04 -9.12
CA THR A 101 29.32 -2.22 -8.45
C THR A 101 29.13 -3.51 -9.26
N GLY A 102 28.76 -3.40 -10.53
CA GLY A 102 28.55 -4.53 -11.43
C GLY A 102 27.08 -4.74 -11.84
N HIS A 103 26.85 -5.76 -12.65
CA HIS A 103 25.53 -6.09 -13.17
C HIS A 103 24.51 -6.32 -12.05
N GLY A 104 23.35 -5.67 -12.15
CA GLY A 104 22.22 -5.88 -11.26
C GLY A 104 22.08 -4.87 -10.11
N THR A 105 22.79 -3.75 -10.14
CA THR A 105 22.51 -2.66 -9.21
C THR A 105 21.27 -1.90 -9.67
N PRO A 106 20.15 -1.95 -8.94
CA PRO A 106 18.94 -1.24 -9.34
C PRO A 106 19.06 0.26 -9.05
N TYR A 107 18.62 1.06 -10.01
CA TYR A 107 18.48 2.51 -9.88
C TYR A 107 17.02 2.89 -10.05
N PHE A 108 16.57 3.90 -9.29
CA PHE A 108 15.16 4.31 -9.25
C PHE A 108 15.04 5.80 -9.57
N TRP A 109 13.98 6.16 -10.30
CA TRP A 109 13.74 7.53 -10.76
C TRP A 109 12.84 8.32 -9.82
N ASN A 110 11.83 7.63 -9.27
CA ASN A 110 10.79 8.23 -8.46
C ASN A 110 10.68 7.49 -7.14
N GLU A 111 10.53 8.24 -6.07
CA GLU A 111 10.24 7.68 -4.77
C GLU A 111 8.78 7.21 -4.73
N PRO A 112 8.51 5.94 -4.39
CA PRO A 112 7.16 5.44 -4.21
C PRO A 112 6.46 6.09 -3.01
N LEU A 113 5.12 6.02 -2.95
CA LEU A 113 4.31 6.54 -1.85
C LEU A 113 4.75 6.02 -0.46
N PHE A 114 5.25 4.79 -0.41
CA PHE A 114 5.75 4.16 0.82
C PHE A 114 7.27 4.25 0.98
N GLY A 115 7.91 5.20 0.31
CA GLY A 115 9.37 5.31 0.25
C GLY A 115 10.01 4.20 -0.58
N TYR A 116 11.32 4.10 -0.56
CA TYR A 116 12.07 3.04 -1.25
C TYR A 116 12.01 1.74 -0.43
N TYR A 117 10.93 0.98 -0.61
CA TYR A 117 10.69 -0.27 0.08
C TYR A 117 11.39 -1.46 -0.59
N ARG A 118 11.53 -2.54 0.13
CA ARG A 118 12.03 -3.81 -0.38
C ARG A 118 10.86 -4.75 -0.71
N ASN A 119 11.05 -5.60 -1.71
CA ASN A 119 10.06 -6.61 -2.09
C ASN A 119 9.69 -7.60 -0.95
N LEU A 120 10.52 -7.68 0.09
CA LEU A 120 10.26 -8.47 1.30
C LEU A 120 9.55 -7.69 2.40
N ASP A 121 9.25 -6.42 2.21
CA ASP A 121 8.50 -5.62 3.17
C ASP A 121 7.03 -6.07 3.19
N LYS A 122 6.70 -6.86 4.21
CA LYS A 122 5.38 -7.46 4.35
C LYS A 122 4.26 -6.42 4.51
N TYR A 123 4.56 -5.27 5.11
CA TYR A 123 3.57 -4.20 5.26
C TYR A 123 3.21 -3.62 3.90
N VAL A 124 4.22 -3.23 3.12
CA VAL A 124 3.99 -2.62 1.80
C VAL A 124 3.33 -3.59 0.84
N VAL A 125 3.79 -4.86 0.78
CA VAL A 125 3.21 -5.88 -0.09
C VAL A 125 1.73 -6.13 0.25
N ARG A 126 1.40 -6.22 1.54
CA ARG A 126 -0.01 -6.36 1.98
C ARG A 126 -0.84 -5.15 1.62
N LYS A 127 -0.28 -3.95 1.76
CA LYS A 127 -0.97 -2.70 1.42
C LYS A 127 -1.22 -2.58 -0.07
N HIS A 128 -0.27 -3.00 -0.90
CA HIS A 128 -0.46 -3.07 -2.34
C HIS A 128 -1.55 -4.09 -2.70
N ALA A 129 -1.55 -5.26 -2.10
CA ALA A 129 -2.59 -6.27 -2.34
C ALA A 129 -3.98 -5.75 -1.96
N GLU A 130 -4.12 -5.06 -0.82
CA GLU A 130 -5.36 -4.39 -0.40
C GLU A 130 -5.80 -3.35 -1.43
N MET A 131 -4.90 -2.45 -1.83
CA MET A 131 -5.21 -1.38 -2.80
C MET A 131 -5.59 -1.94 -4.17
N LEU A 132 -4.93 -3.00 -4.64
CA LEU A 132 -5.25 -3.64 -5.92
C LEU A 132 -6.60 -4.36 -5.86
N ALA A 133 -6.89 -5.06 -4.76
CA ALA A 133 -8.20 -5.69 -4.56
C ALA A 133 -9.31 -4.65 -4.50
N ASP A 134 -9.11 -3.55 -3.78
CA ASP A 134 -10.05 -2.43 -3.71
C ASP A 134 -10.26 -1.75 -5.07
N ALA A 135 -9.25 -1.74 -5.93
CA ALA A 135 -9.35 -1.25 -7.30
C ALA A 135 -10.01 -2.23 -8.27
N GLY A 136 -10.41 -3.42 -7.81
CA GLY A 136 -11.10 -4.43 -8.63
C GLY A 136 -10.16 -5.31 -9.45
N VAL A 137 -8.89 -5.45 -9.03
CA VAL A 137 -7.96 -6.40 -9.64
C VAL A 137 -8.18 -7.78 -9.05
N ASP A 138 -8.50 -8.75 -9.90
CA ASP A 138 -8.81 -10.13 -9.50
C ASP A 138 -7.56 -11.02 -9.45
N VAL A 139 -6.59 -10.75 -10.31
CA VAL A 139 -5.40 -11.60 -10.47
C VAL A 139 -4.15 -10.74 -10.65
N ILE A 140 -3.08 -11.09 -9.92
CA ILE A 140 -1.74 -10.52 -10.12
C ILE A 140 -0.86 -11.57 -10.81
N ILE A 141 -0.06 -11.14 -11.77
CA ILE A 141 0.84 -11.96 -12.58
C ILE A 141 2.26 -11.48 -12.38
#